data_c9860e3ca6a2558c60b2f76dcceb654f
#
_entry.id   c9860e3ca6a2558c60b2f76dcceb654f
#
_cell.length_a   1.000
_cell.length_b   1.000
_cell.length_c   1.000
_cell.angle_alpha   90.00
_cell.angle_beta   90.00
_cell.angle_gamma   90.00
#
_symmetry.space_group_name_H-M   'P 1'
#
loop_
_entity.id
_entity.type
_entity.pdbx_description
1 polymer ?
#
loop_
_entity_poly.entity_id
_entity_poly.type
_entity_poly.pdbx_seq_one_letter_code
_entity_poly.pdbx_strand_id
1 'polypeptide(L)'
;HFLDSAALLTLADLKGKSVVDVGTGAGLPGMPLKILEPSIRMTLLDSLGKRITFLQEVCNELGLQNVQCVHARAEEFAAEHRQSFDFAVSRAVANLSVLCELCLPLVKAGGYFLSMKSVESDEELESAKKAIKTLGGQVERTADYQIPGTEVVHRVIFIKKIAETPKKYPRPFAKIKKNPL
;
A
#
# COMPACT_ATOMS: atom_id res chain seq x y z
N HIS A 1 -10.24 -12.18 -5.34
CA HIS A 1 -9.07 -11.52 -4.72
C HIS A 1 -7.93 -11.31 -5.72
N PHE A 2 -7.57 -12.32 -6.53
CA PHE A 2 -6.50 -12.20 -7.52
C PHE A 2 -6.81 -11.15 -8.59
N LEU A 3 -7.98 -11.24 -9.22
CA LEU A 3 -8.41 -10.29 -10.26
C LEU A 3 -8.60 -8.87 -9.72
N ASP A 4 -9.10 -8.75 -8.51
CA ASP A 4 -9.20 -7.48 -7.80
C ASP A 4 -7.82 -6.81 -7.66
N SER A 5 -6.84 -7.57 -7.19
CA SER A 5 -5.45 -7.10 -7.08
C SER A 5 -4.84 -6.73 -8.43
N ALA A 6 -5.07 -7.56 -9.44
CA ALA A 6 -4.55 -7.37 -10.79
C ALA A 6 -5.09 -6.10 -11.47
N ALA A 7 -6.27 -5.63 -11.07
CA ALA A 7 -6.88 -4.42 -11.61
C ALA A 7 -5.99 -3.17 -11.44
N LEU A 8 -5.14 -3.13 -10.42
CA LEU A 8 -4.19 -2.02 -10.25
C LEU A 8 -3.27 -1.83 -11.47
N LEU A 9 -2.93 -2.90 -12.19
CA LEU A 9 -2.07 -2.81 -13.37
C LEU A 9 -2.75 -2.09 -14.56
N THR A 10 -4.09 -2.03 -14.57
CA THR A 10 -4.83 -1.26 -15.57
C THR A 10 -4.98 0.21 -15.20
N LEU A 11 -4.76 0.56 -13.94
CA LEU A 11 -4.97 1.89 -13.39
C LEU A 11 -3.69 2.67 -13.16
N ALA A 12 -2.57 1.98 -12.95
CA ALA A 12 -1.27 2.58 -12.67
C ALA A 12 -0.14 1.83 -13.39
N ASP A 13 0.84 2.56 -13.88
CA ASP A 13 2.05 1.97 -14.47
C ASP A 13 3.05 1.63 -13.38
N LEU A 14 3.11 0.35 -13.02
CA LEU A 14 4.02 -0.19 -12.02
C LEU A 14 5.28 -0.84 -12.64
N LYS A 15 5.39 -0.86 -13.96
CA LYS A 15 6.50 -1.51 -14.67
C LYS A 15 7.86 -0.95 -14.24
N GLY A 16 8.73 -1.82 -13.76
CA GLY A 16 10.08 -1.46 -13.32
C GLY A 16 10.12 -0.61 -12.02
N LYS A 17 9.00 -0.47 -11.33
CA LYS A 17 8.89 0.37 -10.14
C LYS A 17 9.19 -0.41 -8.86
N SER A 18 9.63 0.31 -7.84
CA SER A 18 9.70 -0.21 -6.47
C SER A 18 8.36 -0.03 -5.78
N VAL A 19 7.80 -1.13 -5.31
CA VAL A 19 6.47 -1.17 -4.70
C VAL A 19 6.54 -1.87 -3.34
N VAL A 20 5.96 -1.27 -2.31
CA VAL A 20 5.77 -1.92 -1.01
C VAL A 20 4.29 -2.17 -0.78
N ASP A 21 3.95 -3.41 -0.44
CA ASP A 21 2.60 -3.82 -0.03
C ASP A 21 2.53 -3.84 1.49
N VAL A 22 1.88 -2.84 2.06
CA VAL A 22 1.82 -2.63 3.52
C VAL A 22 0.64 -3.39 4.12
N GLY A 23 0.95 -4.32 5.01
CA GLY A 23 -0.05 -5.23 5.57
C GLY A 23 -0.51 -6.25 4.52
N THR A 24 0.43 -6.85 3.82
CA THR A 24 0.19 -7.71 2.66
C THR A 24 -0.70 -8.93 2.95
N GLY A 25 -0.74 -9.41 4.19
CA GLY A 25 -1.55 -10.57 4.58
C GLY A 25 -1.15 -11.83 3.82
N ALA A 26 -2.10 -12.38 3.07
CA ALA A 26 -1.87 -13.54 2.19
C ALA A 26 -1.13 -13.17 0.87
N GLY A 27 -0.59 -11.96 0.76
CA GLY A 27 0.12 -11.49 -0.43
C GLY A 27 -0.73 -10.67 -1.39
N LEU A 28 -1.76 -10.01 -0.90
CA LEU A 28 -2.70 -9.25 -1.72
C LEU A 28 -2.65 -7.74 -1.38
N PRO A 29 -2.42 -6.88 -2.36
CA PRO A 29 -2.34 -7.14 -3.80
C PRO A 29 -0.94 -7.51 -4.32
N GLY A 30 0.09 -7.52 -3.49
CA GLY A 30 1.49 -7.58 -3.92
C GLY A 30 1.85 -8.80 -4.77
N MET A 31 1.42 -10.01 -4.39
CA MET A 31 1.75 -11.24 -5.13
C MET A 31 1.14 -11.27 -6.53
N PRO A 32 -0.16 -11.02 -6.74
CA PRO A 32 -0.71 -10.94 -8.10
C PRO A 32 -0.02 -9.89 -8.97
N LEU A 33 0.29 -8.72 -8.41
CA LEU A 33 1.01 -7.67 -9.13
C LEU A 33 2.39 -8.15 -9.59
N LYS A 34 3.13 -8.80 -8.70
CA LYS A 34 4.47 -9.31 -9.00
C LYS A 34 4.45 -10.43 -10.04
N ILE A 35 3.49 -11.35 -9.95
CA ILE A 35 3.34 -12.45 -10.89
C ILE A 35 3.02 -11.93 -12.30
N LEU A 36 2.12 -10.97 -12.41
CA LEU A 36 1.66 -10.43 -13.69
C LEU A 36 2.63 -9.40 -14.29
N GLU A 37 3.38 -8.67 -13.45
CA GLU A 37 4.40 -7.72 -13.90
C GLU A 37 5.73 -8.03 -13.20
N PRO A 38 6.51 -8.98 -13.74
CA PRO A 38 7.77 -9.44 -13.09
C PRO A 38 8.83 -8.36 -12.91
N SER A 39 8.77 -7.25 -13.66
CA SER A 39 9.73 -6.15 -13.54
C SER A 39 9.57 -5.32 -12.26
N ILE A 40 8.48 -5.48 -11.53
CA ILE A 40 8.27 -4.82 -10.24
C ILE A 40 9.31 -5.30 -9.22
N ARG A 41 9.94 -4.38 -8.52
CA ARG A 41 10.72 -4.68 -7.31
C ARG A 41 9.74 -4.60 -6.12
N MET A 42 9.30 -5.77 -5.64
CA MET A 42 8.23 -5.89 -4.66
C MET A 42 8.77 -6.13 -3.26
N THR A 43 8.27 -5.37 -2.29
CA THR A 43 8.42 -5.64 -0.86
C THR A 43 7.06 -5.99 -0.28
N LEU A 44 6.95 -7.17 0.31
CA LEU A 44 5.77 -7.66 1.00
C LEU A 44 6.00 -7.51 2.50
N LEU A 45 5.24 -6.63 3.14
CA LEU A 45 5.41 -6.26 4.54
C LEU A 45 4.21 -6.70 5.38
N ASP A 46 4.47 -7.46 6.44
CA ASP A 46 3.43 -7.83 7.41
C ASP A 46 4.05 -8.00 8.81
N SER A 47 3.25 -7.71 9.83
CA SER A 47 3.66 -7.86 11.23
C SER A 47 3.53 -9.29 11.77
N LEU A 48 2.93 -10.20 11.01
CA LEU A 48 2.74 -11.59 11.40
C LEU A 48 3.76 -12.50 10.70
N GLY A 49 4.70 -13.05 11.46
CA GLY A 49 5.77 -13.87 10.94
C GLY A 49 5.30 -15.09 10.14
N LYS A 50 4.20 -15.73 10.56
CA LYS A 50 3.62 -16.87 9.83
C LYS A 50 3.22 -16.53 8.40
N ARG A 51 2.66 -15.33 8.18
CA ARG A 51 2.30 -14.86 6.83
C ARG A 51 3.55 -14.65 5.97
N ILE A 52 4.58 -14.04 6.55
CA ILE A 52 5.84 -13.81 5.84
C ILE A 52 6.53 -15.12 5.50
N THR A 53 6.57 -16.09 6.40
CA THR A 53 7.10 -17.44 6.10
C THR A 53 6.37 -18.09 4.94
N PHE A 54 5.04 -18.05 4.94
CA PHE A 54 4.22 -18.56 3.84
C PHE A 54 4.54 -17.86 2.51
N LEU A 55 4.59 -16.53 2.51
CA LEU A 55 4.90 -15.77 1.30
C LEU A 55 6.31 -16.06 0.76
N GLN A 56 7.28 -16.23 1.66
CA GLN A 56 8.64 -16.61 1.26
C GLN A 56 8.65 -17.98 0.56
N GLU A 57 7.91 -18.96 1.07
CA GLU A 57 7.75 -20.28 0.44
C GLU A 57 7.12 -20.16 -0.94
N VAL A 58 6.04 -19.38 -1.07
CA VAL A 58 5.38 -19.15 -2.36
C VAL A 58 6.33 -18.49 -3.37
N CYS A 59 7.08 -17.48 -2.96
CA CYS A 59 8.07 -16.83 -3.82
C CYS A 59 9.14 -17.83 -4.31
N ASN A 60 9.62 -18.68 -3.43
CA ASN A 60 10.61 -19.72 -3.76
C ASN A 60 10.04 -20.73 -4.75
N GLU A 61 8.84 -21.26 -4.49
CA GLU A 61 8.17 -22.22 -5.37
C GLU A 61 7.89 -21.66 -6.76
N LEU A 62 7.53 -20.39 -6.86
CA LEU A 62 7.27 -19.71 -8.13
C LEU A 62 8.55 -19.17 -8.80
N GLY A 63 9.70 -19.27 -8.16
CA GLY A 63 10.96 -18.74 -8.67
C GLY A 63 10.94 -17.22 -8.87
N LEU A 64 10.19 -16.47 -8.05
CA LEU A 64 10.09 -15.03 -8.16
C LEU A 64 11.39 -14.34 -7.71
N GLN A 65 11.87 -13.42 -8.52
CA GLN A 65 13.07 -12.63 -8.22
C GLN A 65 12.69 -11.19 -7.87
N ASN A 66 13.58 -10.49 -7.15
CA ASN A 66 13.35 -9.12 -6.71
C ASN A 66 12.06 -8.96 -5.88
N VAL A 67 11.81 -9.93 -5.01
CA VAL A 67 10.78 -9.87 -3.97
C VAL A 67 11.45 -9.98 -2.61
N GLN A 68 11.12 -9.04 -1.73
CA GLN A 68 11.51 -9.10 -0.31
C GLN A 68 10.26 -9.34 0.52
N CYS A 69 10.29 -10.38 1.34
CA CYS A 69 9.25 -10.67 2.33
C CYS A 69 9.78 -10.20 3.69
N VAL A 70 9.16 -9.18 4.27
CA VAL A 70 9.65 -8.49 5.47
C VAL A 70 8.68 -8.68 6.62
N HIS A 71 9.16 -9.30 7.70
CA HIS A 71 8.47 -9.39 8.97
C HIS A 71 8.83 -8.18 9.82
N ALA A 72 7.99 -7.17 9.84
CA ALA A 72 8.16 -5.96 10.64
C ALA A 72 6.82 -5.26 10.85
N ARG A 73 6.76 -4.42 11.85
CA ARG A 73 5.66 -3.48 11.99
C ARG A 73 5.84 -2.34 10.98
N ALA A 74 4.74 -1.90 10.38
CA ALA A 74 4.79 -0.91 9.31
C ALA A 74 5.41 0.42 9.75
N GLU A 75 5.10 0.89 10.95
CA GLU A 75 5.64 2.14 11.48
C GLU A 75 7.15 2.07 11.75
N GLU A 76 7.65 0.92 12.16
CA GLU A 76 9.08 0.70 12.38
C GLU A 76 9.82 0.61 11.04
N PHE A 77 9.28 -0.14 10.10
CA PHE A 77 9.82 -0.24 8.75
C PHE A 77 9.83 1.11 8.04
N ALA A 78 8.76 1.88 8.17
CA ALA A 78 8.65 3.21 7.57
C ALA A 78 9.68 4.19 8.13
N ALA A 79 10.01 4.10 9.43
CA ALA A 79 11.02 4.95 10.03
C ALA A 79 12.42 4.70 9.44
N GLU A 80 12.73 3.44 9.10
CA GLU A 80 14.03 3.03 8.54
C GLU A 80 14.12 3.15 7.02
N HIS A 81 12.99 3.14 6.32
CA HIS A 81 12.92 3.12 4.85
C HIS A 81 12.16 4.33 4.27
N ARG A 82 12.43 5.50 4.83
CA ARG A 82 11.78 6.75 4.39
C ARG A 82 12.07 7.02 2.91
N GLN A 83 11.05 7.43 2.18
CA GLN A 83 11.13 7.81 0.77
C GLN A 83 11.88 6.80 -0.12
N SER A 84 11.68 5.50 0.15
CA SER A 84 12.41 4.42 -0.53
C SER A 84 11.65 3.79 -1.70
N PHE A 85 10.35 4.06 -1.81
CA PHE A 85 9.50 3.39 -2.80
C PHE A 85 8.83 4.36 -3.75
N ASP A 86 8.66 3.93 -5.01
CA ASP A 86 7.87 4.65 -6.00
C ASP A 86 6.37 4.58 -5.66
N PHE A 87 5.94 3.41 -5.18
CA PHE A 87 4.56 3.15 -4.77
C PHE A 87 4.49 2.43 -3.42
N ALA A 88 3.53 2.84 -2.59
CA ALA A 88 3.00 2.00 -1.53
C ALA A 88 1.59 1.58 -1.93
N VAL A 89 1.26 0.32 -1.70
CA VAL A 89 -0.09 -0.21 -1.94
C VAL A 89 -0.61 -0.84 -0.66
N SER A 90 -1.91 -0.78 -0.44
CA SER A 90 -2.54 -1.47 0.69
C SER A 90 -3.99 -1.80 0.38
N ARG A 91 -4.39 -3.01 0.77
CA ARG A 91 -5.77 -3.51 0.77
C ARG A 91 -6.28 -3.79 2.18
N ALA A 92 -5.61 -3.20 3.17
CA ALA A 92 -5.92 -3.40 4.58
C ALA A 92 -7.25 -2.75 4.99
N VAL A 93 -7.91 -3.33 5.98
CA VAL A 93 -9.18 -2.85 6.54
C VAL A 93 -9.03 -1.67 7.51
N ALA A 94 -7.82 -1.22 7.80
CA ALA A 94 -7.60 -0.08 8.68
C ALA A 94 -8.13 1.22 8.06
N ASN A 95 -8.48 2.18 8.92
CA ASN A 95 -8.92 3.50 8.51
C ASN A 95 -7.87 4.21 7.63
N LEU A 96 -8.31 4.98 6.64
CA LEU A 96 -7.42 5.63 5.67
C LEU A 96 -6.43 6.59 6.34
N SER A 97 -6.82 7.33 7.38
CA SER A 97 -5.89 8.20 8.13
C SER A 97 -4.73 7.39 8.73
N VAL A 98 -5.04 6.22 9.30
CA VAL A 98 -4.04 5.28 9.85
C VAL A 98 -3.13 4.77 8.74
N LEU A 99 -3.70 4.32 7.63
CA LEU A 99 -2.93 3.81 6.49
C LEU A 99 -2.03 4.88 5.87
N CYS A 100 -2.50 6.11 5.78
CA CYS A 100 -1.69 7.23 5.28
C CYS A 100 -0.44 7.45 6.14
N GLU A 101 -0.55 7.38 7.45
CA GLU A 101 0.62 7.54 8.34
C GLU A 101 1.60 6.36 8.24
N LEU A 102 1.11 5.16 7.94
CA LEU A 102 1.97 3.99 7.73
C LEU A 102 2.62 3.95 6.35
N CYS A 103 1.96 4.48 5.32
CA CYS A 103 2.36 4.32 3.92
C CYS A 103 3.06 5.54 3.33
N LEU A 104 2.58 6.76 3.57
CA LEU A 104 3.14 7.96 2.96
C LEU A 104 4.61 8.22 3.32
N PRO A 105 5.08 7.93 4.54
CA PRO A 105 6.51 8.08 4.84
C PRO A 105 7.43 7.22 3.97
N LEU A 106 6.95 6.08 3.48
CA LEU A 106 7.70 5.15 2.61
C LEU A 106 7.84 5.65 1.17
N VAL A 107 6.97 6.54 0.74
CA VAL A 107 6.84 6.95 -0.67
C VAL A 107 7.78 8.11 -0.98
N LYS A 108 8.50 8.01 -2.09
CA LYS A 108 9.32 9.10 -2.66
C LYS A 108 8.45 10.28 -3.06
N ALA A 109 8.99 11.49 -3.01
CA ALA A 109 8.34 12.65 -3.63
C ALA A 109 8.07 12.37 -5.12
N GLY A 110 6.85 12.64 -5.57
CA GLY A 110 6.38 12.28 -6.91
C GLY A 110 5.83 10.87 -7.05
N GLY A 111 6.01 10.00 -6.06
CA GLY A 111 5.40 8.68 -6.00
C GLY A 111 3.98 8.72 -5.45
N TYR A 112 3.39 7.54 -5.23
CA TYR A 112 1.98 7.39 -4.85
C TYR A 112 1.77 6.37 -3.75
N PHE A 113 0.79 6.65 -2.90
CA PHE A 113 0.11 5.63 -2.12
C PHE A 113 -1.23 5.28 -2.79
N LEU A 114 -1.39 4.01 -3.15
CA LEU A 114 -2.61 3.46 -3.75
C LEU A 114 -3.38 2.67 -2.70
N SER A 115 -4.47 3.24 -2.20
CA SER A 115 -5.33 2.59 -1.21
C SER A 115 -6.51 1.92 -1.88
N MET A 116 -6.60 0.59 -1.76
CA MET A 116 -7.72 -0.19 -2.28
C MET A 116 -8.84 -0.20 -1.25
N LYS A 117 -10.00 0.32 -1.62
CA LYS A 117 -11.17 0.50 -0.76
C LYS A 117 -12.46 0.05 -1.45
N SER A 118 -13.55 -0.01 -0.70
CA SER A 118 -14.88 -0.10 -1.28
C SER A 118 -15.30 1.22 -1.89
N VAL A 119 -16.33 1.20 -2.75
CA VAL A 119 -16.89 2.43 -3.32
C VAL A 119 -17.54 3.33 -2.27
N GLU A 120 -17.92 2.78 -1.12
CA GLU A 120 -18.50 3.49 0.03
C GLU A 120 -17.42 4.10 0.94
N SER A 121 -16.40 4.73 0.35
CA SER A 121 -15.25 5.28 1.07
C SER A 121 -15.17 6.81 1.08
N ASP A 122 -16.22 7.50 0.62
CA ASP A 122 -16.21 8.97 0.51
C ASP A 122 -16.05 9.65 1.86
N GLU A 123 -16.78 9.21 2.89
CA GLU A 123 -16.67 9.76 4.24
C GLU A 123 -15.30 9.49 4.87
N GLU A 124 -14.76 8.30 4.66
CA GLU A 124 -13.42 7.93 5.12
C GLU A 124 -12.36 8.80 4.46
N LEU A 125 -12.49 9.05 3.14
CA LEU A 125 -11.58 9.93 2.41
C LEU A 125 -11.66 11.37 2.92
N GLU A 126 -12.86 11.90 3.12
CA GLU A 126 -13.06 13.26 3.66
C GLU A 126 -12.40 13.40 5.04
N SER A 127 -12.60 12.41 5.91
CA SER A 127 -12.01 12.38 7.25
C SER A 127 -10.48 12.27 7.23
N ALA A 128 -9.90 11.70 6.18
CA ALA A 128 -8.47 11.52 6.04
C ALA A 128 -7.74 12.70 5.40
N LYS A 129 -8.44 13.70 4.88
CA LYS A 129 -7.81 14.84 4.16
C LYS A 129 -6.77 15.57 4.98
N LYS A 130 -7.03 15.78 6.26
CA LYS A 130 -6.08 16.43 7.17
C LYS A 130 -4.80 15.57 7.31
N ALA A 131 -4.94 14.27 7.53
CA ALA A 131 -3.83 13.34 7.64
C ALA A 131 -2.99 13.33 6.36
N ILE A 132 -3.63 13.24 5.20
CA ILE A 132 -2.97 13.24 3.90
C ILE A 132 -2.12 14.49 3.73
N LYS A 133 -2.69 15.66 3.98
CA LYS A 133 -1.96 16.93 3.87
C LYS A 133 -0.80 17.02 4.85
N THR A 134 -1.02 16.66 6.11
CA THR A 134 0.01 16.66 7.16
C THR A 134 1.20 15.77 6.82
N LEU A 135 0.95 14.65 6.15
CA LEU A 135 1.95 13.66 5.77
C LEU A 135 2.65 13.94 4.43
N GLY A 136 2.32 15.04 3.78
CA GLY A 136 2.93 15.43 2.50
C GLY A 136 2.24 14.85 1.27
N GLY A 137 1.02 14.36 1.42
CA GLY A 137 0.22 13.80 0.34
C GLY A 137 -0.82 14.76 -0.23
N GLN A 138 -1.34 14.41 -1.40
CA GLN A 138 -2.49 15.04 -2.04
C GLN A 138 -3.29 14.00 -2.78
N VAL A 139 -4.60 14.00 -2.59
CA VAL A 139 -5.49 13.15 -3.39
C VAL A 139 -5.47 13.64 -4.83
N GLU A 140 -5.00 12.79 -5.75
CA GLU A 140 -4.99 13.11 -7.17
C GLU A 140 -6.30 12.73 -7.85
N ARG A 141 -6.78 11.52 -7.58
CA ARG A 141 -8.05 10.99 -8.09
C ARG A 141 -8.49 9.76 -7.33
N THR A 142 -9.74 9.38 -7.54
CA THR A 142 -10.27 8.06 -7.21
C THR A 142 -10.64 7.35 -8.50
N ALA A 143 -10.44 6.04 -8.56
CA ALA A 143 -10.81 5.23 -9.72
C ALA A 143 -11.65 4.04 -9.26
N ASP A 144 -12.88 3.98 -9.75
CA ASP A 144 -13.77 2.85 -9.53
C ASP A 144 -13.56 1.84 -10.65
N TYR A 145 -13.54 0.55 -10.31
CA TYR A 145 -13.37 -0.53 -11.27
C TYR A 145 -14.23 -1.72 -10.89
N GLN A 146 -14.74 -2.39 -11.91
CA GLN A 146 -15.51 -3.62 -11.74
C GLN A 146 -14.56 -4.83 -11.76
N ILE A 147 -14.75 -5.75 -10.81
CA ILE A 147 -14.01 -7.00 -10.81
C ILE A 147 -14.53 -7.87 -11.95
N PRO A 148 -13.66 -8.29 -12.91
CA PRO A 148 -14.08 -9.08 -14.07
C PRO A 148 -14.90 -10.33 -13.68
N GLY A 149 -16.02 -10.54 -14.37
CA GLY A 149 -16.91 -11.68 -14.11
C GLY A 149 -17.81 -11.55 -12.89
N THR A 150 -17.86 -10.37 -12.28
CA THR A 150 -18.73 -10.08 -11.13
C THR A 150 -19.42 -8.73 -11.30
N GLU A 151 -20.43 -8.44 -10.46
CA GLU A 151 -21.04 -7.12 -10.35
C GLU A 151 -20.37 -6.25 -9.27
N VAL A 152 -19.33 -6.75 -8.64
CA VAL A 152 -18.63 -6.06 -7.54
C VAL A 152 -17.77 -4.93 -8.10
N VAL A 153 -17.98 -3.73 -7.57
CA VAL A 153 -17.18 -2.54 -7.89
C VAL A 153 -16.37 -2.15 -6.68
N HIS A 154 -15.07 -1.97 -6.87
CA HIS A 154 -14.14 -1.47 -5.87
C HIS A 154 -13.54 -0.14 -6.31
N ARG A 155 -12.78 0.48 -5.41
CA ARG A 155 -12.17 1.80 -5.62
C ARG A 155 -10.70 1.77 -5.26
N VAL A 156 -9.90 2.49 -6.03
CA VAL A 156 -8.53 2.86 -5.65
C VAL A 156 -8.47 4.36 -5.42
N ILE A 157 -7.94 4.76 -4.28
CA ILE A 157 -7.66 6.16 -3.97
C ILE A 157 -6.18 6.40 -4.28
N PHE A 158 -5.90 7.34 -5.20
CA PHE A 158 -4.55 7.74 -5.61
C PHE A 158 -4.11 8.93 -4.79
N ILE A 159 -3.15 8.74 -3.90
CA ILE A 159 -2.58 9.80 -3.07
C ILE A 159 -1.15 10.04 -3.53
N LYS A 160 -0.92 11.19 -4.18
CA LYS A 160 0.41 11.58 -4.63
C LYS A 160 1.23 12.13 -3.47
N LYS A 161 2.50 11.73 -3.37
CA LYS A 161 3.44 12.33 -2.44
C LYS A 161 3.99 13.61 -3.08
N ILE A 162 3.58 14.75 -2.56
CA ILE A 162 3.95 16.08 -3.10
C ILE A 162 5.02 16.80 -2.26
N ALA A 163 5.22 16.36 -1.02
CA ALA A 163 6.19 16.94 -0.10
C ALA A 163 6.75 15.88 0.85
N GLU A 164 7.89 16.14 1.45
CA GLU A 164 8.48 15.27 2.45
C GLU A 164 7.55 15.15 3.66
N THR A 165 7.37 13.92 4.16
CA THR A 165 6.65 13.68 5.41
C THR A 165 7.48 14.20 6.58
N PRO A 166 6.91 15.00 7.50
CA PRO A 166 7.63 15.50 8.66
C PRO A 166 8.30 14.37 9.47
N LYS A 167 9.49 14.60 9.98
CA LYS A 167 10.32 13.58 10.64
C LYS A 167 9.67 12.93 11.87
N LYS A 168 8.73 13.61 12.52
CA LYS A 168 7.97 13.08 13.66
C LYS A 168 7.00 11.96 13.30
N TYR A 169 6.74 11.75 12.01
CA TYR A 169 5.89 10.67 11.50
C TYR A 169 6.72 9.58 10.82
N PRO A 170 6.34 8.31 10.88
CA PRO A 170 5.17 7.80 11.61
C PRO A 170 5.38 7.79 13.12
N ARG A 171 4.30 7.99 13.85
CA ARG A 171 4.26 7.83 15.31
C ARG A 171 4.22 6.35 15.69
N PRO A 172 4.49 5.98 16.97
CA PRO A 172 4.22 4.61 17.44
C PRO A 172 2.77 4.20 17.18
N PHE A 173 2.57 2.93 16.78
CA PHE A 173 1.26 2.44 16.32
C PHE A 173 0.13 2.65 17.33
N ALA A 174 0.42 2.48 18.64
CA ALA A 174 -0.57 2.72 19.69
C ALA A 174 -1.12 4.16 19.66
N LYS A 175 -0.27 5.15 19.34
CA LYS A 175 -0.67 6.56 19.20
C LYS A 175 -1.48 6.77 17.92
N ILE A 176 -1.03 6.16 16.80
CA ILE A 176 -1.73 6.26 15.52
C ILE A 176 -3.16 5.71 15.66
N LYS A 177 -3.30 4.55 16.27
CA LYS A 177 -4.59 3.88 16.45
C LYS A 177 -5.53 4.64 17.41
N LYS A 178 -4.96 5.17 18.51
CA LYS A 178 -5.75 5.88 19.52
C LYS A 178 -6.22 7.26 19.04
N ASN A 179 -5.35 7.98 18.35
CA ASN A 179 -5.60 9.34 17.85
C ASN A 179 -5.10 9.45 16.40
N PRO A 180 -5.83 8.94 15.41
CA PRO A 180 -5.51 9.18 13.99
C PRO A 180 -5.43 10.69 13.69
N LEU A 181 -4.61 11.06 12.71
CA LEU A 181 -4.44 12.46 12.30
C LEU A 181 -5.72 13.07 11.72
#